data_fbd6b63d0bb70f610482720163b16058
#
_entry.id   fbd6b63d0bb70f610482720163b16058
#
_cell.length_a   1.000
_cell.length_b   1.000
_cell.length_c   1.000
_cell.angle_alpha   90.00
_cell.angle_beta   90.00
_cell.angle_gamma   90.00
#
_symmetry.space_group_name_H-M   'P 1'
#
loop_
_entity.id
_entity.type
_entity.pdbx_description
1 polymer ?
#
loop_
_entity_poly.entity_id
_entity_poly.type
_entity_poly.pdbx_seq_one_letter_code
_entity_poly.pdbx_strand_id
1 'polypeptide(L)'
;MGKRDVMTEILPKGRGVWVPIDHGVTDFPCEGLEDIEATIKSLIAGKVNVIVAHKGVIDKFSHLCQGTKTSMIAHLSASTRHGGKNNNNKVLVGDVDEAIMRGAVGVSCQVNIGCKKESAMLERMGHITTKAYLSDVPVLGMVYVRGENVNLMKNDSTNGYAHAARIAFELGCDAVKTVWTGDKDSFSKICRSTPVPLLVAG
;
A
#
# COMPACT_ATOMS: atom_id res chain seq x y z
N MET A 1 12.84 -3.96 16.73
CA MET A 1 13.19 -2.91 15.76
C MET A 1 12.00 -1.98 15.68
N GLY A 2 12.21 -0.70 15.93
CA GLY A 2 11.11 0.28 15.94
C GLY A 2 10.77 0.76 14.54
N LYS A 3 9.64 1.44 14.39
CA LYS A 3 9.15 1.96 13.10
C LYS A 3 10.19 2.76 12.32
N ARG A 4 10.98 3.59 12.99
CA ARG A 4 12.05 4.40 12.34
C ARG A 4 13.14 3.54 11.71
N ASP A 5 13.53 2.47 12.40
CA ASP A 5 14.56 1.56 11.90
C ASP A 5 14.03 0.82 10.66
N VAL A 6 12.78 0.31 10.75
CA VAL A 6 12.10 -0.32 9.63
C VAL A 6 12.04 0.61 8.42
N MET A 7 11.60 1.86 8.61
CA MET A 7 11.53 2.85 7.52
C MET A 7 12.89 3.12 6.88
N THR A 8 13.98 3.12 7.66
CA THR A 8 15.33 3.28 7.14
C THR A 8 15.78 2.08 6.29
N GLU A 9 15.36 0.87 6.65
CA GLU A 9 15.69 -0.36 5.90
C GLU A 9 14.89 -0.46 4.60
N ILE A 10 13.58 -0.17 4.65
CA ILE A 10 12.69 -0.31 3.49
C ILE A 10 12.77 0.88 2.52
N LEU A 11 13.32 2.02 2.96
CA LEU A 11 13.58 3.22 2.15
C LEU A 11 15.00 3.75 2.38
N PRO A 12 16.04 2.99 2.05
CA PRO A 12 17.41 3.40 2.28
C PRO A 12 17.71 4.71 1.54
N LYS A 13 18.20 5.72 2.29
CA LYS A 13 18.42 7.09 1.77
C LYS A 13 17.14 7.74 1.18
N GLY A 14 15.96 7.35 1.69
CA GLY A 14 14.67 7.87 1.26
C GLY A 14 14.19 7.33 -0.09
N ARG A 15 14.76 6.25 -0.61
CA ARG A 15 14.37 5.62 -1.90
C ARG A 15 14.28 4.11 -1.73
N GLY A 16 13.41 3.47 -2.54
CA GLY A 16 13.28 2.02 -2.51
C GLY A 16 12.44 1.51 -3.67
N VAL A 17 12.65 0.26 -4.02
CA VAL A 17 11.83 -0.49 -4.96
C VAL A 17 10.89 -1.38 -4.16
N TRP A 18 9.59 -1.13 -4.29
CA TRP A 18 8.55 -1.89 -3.62
C TRP A 18 7.69 -2.58 -4.66
N VAL A 19 7.57 -3.88 -4.58
CA VAL A 19 6.85 -4.68 -5.57
C VAL A 19 5.60 -5.30 -4.93
N PRO A 20 4.40 -4.88 -5.36
CA PRO A 20 3.16 -5.51 -4.91
C PRO A 20 2.93 -6.82 -5.67
N ILE A 21 2.60 -7.87 -4.92
CA ILE A 21 2.14 -9.17 -5.44
C ILE A 21 0.78 -9.56 -4.83
N ASP A 22 0.03 -8.59 -4.36
CA ASP A 22 -1.29 -8.72 -3.75
C ASP A 22 -2.44 -8.82 -4.77
N HIS A 23 -2.11 -8.84 -6.06
CA HIS A 23 -3.07 -8.87 -7.16
C HIS A 23 -3.89 -10.16 -7.24
N GLY A 24 -3.39 -11.26 -6.72
CA GLY A 24 -4.04 -12.57 -6.77
C GLY A 24 -5.42 -12.61 -6.09
N VAL A 25 -5.67 -11.76 -5.11
CA VAL A 25 -7.01 -11.61 -4.49
C VAL A 25 -7.95 -10.82 -5.39
N THR A 26 -7.44 -9.81 -6.09
CA THR A 26 -8.27 -8.94 -6.92
C THR A 26 -8.52 -9.54 -8.30
N ASP A 27 -7.50 -10.08 -8.94
CA ASP A 27 -7.44 -10.24 -10.39
C ASP A 27 -6.75 -11.52 -10.88
N PHE A 28 -6.58 -12.54 -10.03
CA PHE A 28 -5.95 -13.80 -10.48
C PHE A 28 -6.74 -14.46 -11.64
N PRO A 29 -6.08 -15.09 -12.60
CA PRO A 29 -4.63 -15.24 -12.75
C PRO A 29 -3.96 -13.99 -13.30
N CYS A 30 -2.80 -13.63 -12.71
CA CYS A 30 -1.94 -12.55 -13.19
C CYS A 30 -0.64 -13.16 -13.71
N GLU A 31 -0.24 -12.81 -14.91
CA GLU A 31 1.02 -13.24 -15.50
C GLU A 31 2.21 -12.93 -14.57
N GLY A 32 3.06 -13.91 -14.33
CA GLY A 32 4.20 -13.81 -13.43
C GLY A 32 3.88 -13.99 -11.94
N LEU A 33 2.62 -14.23 -11.56
CA LEU A 33 2.20 -14.53 -10.18
C LEU A 33 1.62 -15.94 -10.02
N GLU A 34 1.76 -16.80 -11.01
CA GLU A 34 1.28 -18.19 -10.96
C GLU A 34 2.09 -19.03 -9.97
N ASP A 35 3.42 -18.82 -9.91
CA ASP A 35 4.32 -19.40 -8.93
C ASP A 35 4.85 -18.30 -8.00
N ILE A 36 4.15 -18.11 -6.88
CA ILE A 36 4.47 -17.06 -5.91
C ILE A 36 5.86 -17.27 -5.28
N GLU A 37 6.26 -18.51 -5.01
CA GLU A 37 7.57 -18.79 -4.41
C GLU A 37 8.71 -18.41 -5.36
N ALA A 38 8.61 -18.82 -6.62
CA ALA A 38 9.59 -18.46 -7.65
C ALA A 38 9.65 -16.94 -7.85
N THR A 39 8.50 -16.26 -7.85
CA THR A 39 8.41 -14.80 -7.94
C THR A 39 9.12 -14.14 -6.75
N ILE A 40 8.85 -14.55 -5.51
CA ILE A 40 9.51 -13.99 -4.32
C ILE A 40 11.03 -14.20 -4.39
N LYS A 41 11.51 -15.38 -4.75
CA LYS A 41 12.94 -15.67 -4.92
C LYS A 41 13.59 -14.74 -5.96
N SER A 42 12.91 -14.50 -7.08
CA SER A 42 13.37 -13.59 -8.14
C SER A 42 13.44 -12.14 -7.65
N LEU A 43 12.44 -11.68 -6.88
CA LEU A 43 12.42 -10.34 -6.28
C LEU A 43 13.54 -10.15 -5.27
N ILE A 44 13.82 -11.15 -4.44
CA ILE A 44 14.95 -11.14 -3.50
C ILE A 44 16.28 -11.08 -4.25
N ALA A 45 16.46 -11.88 -5.30
CA ALA A 45 17.65 -11.85 -6.16
C ALA A 45 17.81 -10.49 -6.85
N GLY A 46 16.71 -9.84 -7.23
CA GLY A 46 16.64 -8.47 -7.76
C GLY A 46 16.88 -7.39 -6.72
N LYS A 47 17.06 -7.75 -5.43
CA LYS A 47 17.32 -6.82 -4.32
C LYS A 47 16.24 -5.75 -4.13
N VAL A 48 14.97 -6.11 -4.34
CA VAL A 48 13.86 -5.20 -4.00
C VAL A 48 13.85 -4.95 -2.50
N ASN A 49 13.43 -3.76 -2.09
CA ASN A 49 13.39 -3.41 -0.67
C ASN A 49 12.15 -4.00 0.02
N VAL A 50 11.01 -3.99 -0.66
CA VAL A 50 9.74 -4.45 -0.09
C VAL A 50 8.94 -5.27 -1.09
N ILE A 51 8.35 -6.35 -0.59
CA ILE A 51 7.28 -7.09 -1.24
C ILE A 51 6.00 -6.80 -0.48
N VAL A 52 4.97 -6.29 -1.17
CA VAL A 52 3.64 -6.08 -0.58
C VAL A 52 2.76 -7.26 -0.96
N ALA A 53 2.24 -7.98 0.04
CA ALA A 53 1.48 -9.20 -0.18
C ALA A 53 0.34 -9.35 0.85
N HIS A 54 -0.61 -10.23 0.59
CA HIS A 54 -1.62 -10.59 1.57
C HIS A 54 -1.07 -11.60 2.61
N LYS A 55 -1.73 -11.64 3.75
CA LYS A 55 -1.32 -12.40 4.95
C LYS A 55 -0.98 -13.87 4.70
N GLY A 56 -1.70 -14.57 3.81
CA GLY A 56 -1.42 -15.97 3.50
C GLY A 56 -0.09 -16.18 2.77
N VAL A 57 0.31 -15.22 1.91
CA VAL A 57 1.61 -15.24 1.24
C VAL A 57 2.72 -14.96 2.25
N ILE A 58 2.52 -13.98 3.13
CA ILE A 58 3.50 -13.61 4.16
C ILE A 58 3.72 -14.78 5.12
N ASP A 59 2.65 -15.38 5.62
CA ASP A 59 2.70 -16.54 6.51
C ASP A 59 3.52 -17.70 5.91
N LYS A 60 3.29 -17.98 4.64
CA LYS A 60 3.95 -19.07 3.93
C LYS A 60 5.42 -18.79 3.59
N PHE A 61 5.75 -17.54 3.22
CA PHE A 61 7.00 -17.23 2.51
C PHE A 61 7.87 -16.15 3.16
N SER A 62 7.47 -15.52 4.28
CA SER A 62 8.29 -14.49 4.93
C SER A 62 9.68 -14.98 5.35
N HIS A 63 9.80 -16.27 5.65
CA HIS A 63 11.07 -16.92 5.98
C HIS A 63 12.13 -16.78 4.86
N LEU A 64 11.72 -16.68 3.60
CA LEU A 64 12.63 -16.49 2.46
C LEU A 64 13.34 -15.13 2.50
N CYS A 65 12.75 -14.14 3.17
CA CYS A 65 13.34 -12.81 3.32
C CYS A 65 14.36 -12.71 4.46
N GLN A 66 14.43 -13.72 5.35
CA GLN A 66 15.35 -13.70 6.49
C GLN A 66 16.82 -13.65 6.03
N GLY A 67 17.60 -12.75 6.63
CA GLY A 67 19.01 -12.52 6.26
C GLY A 67 19.23 -11.80 4.93
N THR A 68 18.16 -11.35 4.27
CA THR A 68 18.21 -10.55 3.05
C THR A 68 17.94 -9.06 3.35
N LYS A 69 17.98 -8.21 2.31
CA LYS A 69 17.58 -6.79 2.39
C LYS A 69 16.14 -6.55 1.95
N THR A 70 15.41 -7.61 1.69
CA THR A 70 14.01 -7.56 1.26
C THR A 70 13.10 -7.83 2.46
N SER A 71 12.13 -6.97 2.68
CA SER A 71 11.13 -7.11 3.74
C SER A 71 9.74 -7.30 3.16
N MET A 72 8.80 -7.81 3.95
CA MET A 72 7.40 -7.95 3.53
C MET A 72 6.49 -6.99 4.31
N ILE A 73 5.56 -6.35 3.59
CA ILE A 73 4.47 -5.54 4.14
C ILE A 73 3.15 -6.23 3.84
N ALA A 74 2.30 -6.35 4.87
CA ALA A 74 0.99 -6.99 4.73
C ALA A 74 -0.06 -6.01 4.19
N HIS A 75 -0.67 -6.33 3.04
CA HIS A 75 -1.83 -5.59 2.57
C HIS A 75 -3.10 -6.09 3.26
N LEU A 76 -3.74 -5.19 4.03
CA LEU A 76 -4.88 -5.53 4.88
C LEU A 76 -6.24 -5.27 4.23
N SER A 77 -6.28 -4.70 3.03
CA SER A 77 -7.52 -4.37 2.33
C SER A 77 -7.72 -5.27 1.10
N ALA A 78 -8.94 -5.68 0.83
CA ALA A 78 -9.23 -6.51 -0.33
C ALA A 78 -10.59 -6.19 -0.96
N SER A 79 -10.69 -6.46 -2.25
CA SER A 79 -11.91 -6.67 -3.00
C SER A 79 -11.57 -7.49 -4.24
N THR A 80 -12.53 -8.23 -4.78
CA THR A 80 -12.32 -9.01 -5.99
C THR A 80 -13.04 -8.38 -7.19
N ARG A 81 -12.56 -8.65 -8.40
CA ARG A 81 -13.26 -8.25 -9.64
C ARG A 81 -14.68 -8.82 -9.73
N HIS A 82 -14.93 -9.95 -9.06
CA HIS A 82 -16.26 -10.57 -9.02
C HIS A 82 -17.27 -9.78 -8.17
N GLY A 83 -16.82 -8.82 -7.35
CA GLY A 83 -17.67 -7.89 -6.60
C GLY A 83 -18.45 -6.90 -7.48
N GLY A 84 -18.20 -6.87 -8.79
CA GLY A 84 -18.89 -6.01 -9.73
C GLY A 84 -18.80 -4.53 -9.32
N LYS A 85 -19.94 -3.85 -9.20
CA LYS A 85 -20.02 -2.43 -8.80
C LYS A 85 -19.45 -2.15 -7.38
N ASN A 86 -19.26 -3.18 -6.56
CA ASN A 86 -18.71 -3.06 -5.21
C ASN A 86 -17.19 -3.24 -5.15
N ASN A 87 -16.51 -3.49 -6.26
CA ASN A 87 -15.06 -3.71 -6.31
C ASN A 87 -14.24 -2.49 -5.85
N ASN A 88 -14.84 -1.29 -5.84
CA ASN A 88 -14.22 -0.08 -5.28
C ASN A 88 -14.28 -0.02 -3.75
N ASN A 89 -15.08 -0.86 -3.09
CA ASN A 89 -15.14 -0.95 -1.64
C ASN A 89 -14.09 -1.95 -1.12
N LYS A 90 -12.97 -1.46 -0.65
CA LYS A 90 -11.93 -2.29 -0.05
C LYS A 90 -12.31 -2.63 1.39
N VAL A 91 -12.53 -3.90 1.67
CA VAL A 91 -12.85 -4.39 3.02
C VAL A 91 -11.58 -4.81 3.75
N LEU A 92 -11.60 -4.74 5.08
CA LEU A 92 -10.49 -5.21 5.92
C LEU A 92 -10.48 -6.75 5.97
N VAL A 93 -9.34 -7.36 5.67
CA VAL A 93 -9.16 -8.82 5.62
C VAL A 93 -8.02 -9.33 6.53
N GLY A 94 -7.48 -8.46 7.35
CA GLY A 94 -6.42 -8.78 8.30
C GLY A 94 -6.29 -7.70 9.36
N ASP A 95 -5.45 -7.96 10.33
CA ASP A 95 -5.17 -7.11 11.47
C ASP A 95 -3.67 -6.83 11.57
N VAL A 96 -3.30 -5.71 12.22
CA VAL A 96 -1.90 -5.29 12.38
C VAL A 96 -1.10 -6.33 13.17
N ASP A 97 -1.61 -6.76 14.32
CA ASP A 97 -0.91 -7.71 15.19
C ASP A 97 -0.77 -9.07 14.50
N GLU A 98 -1.83 -9.53 13.82
CA GLU A 98 -1.79 -10.75 12.99
C GLU A 98 -0.70 -10.66 11.91
N ALA A 99 -0.61 -9.52 11.23
CA ALA A 99 0.39 -9.30 10.19
C ALA A 99 1.83 -9.40 10.71
N ILE A 100 2.09 -8.77 11.86
CA ILE A 100 3.40 -8.82 12.54
C ILE A 100 3.75 -10.26 12.93
N MET A 101 2.80 -10.97 13.56
CA MET A 101 3.00 -12.37 13.96
C MET A 101 3.33 -13.30 12.78
N ARG A 102 2.84 -12.98 11.58
CA ARG A 102 3.14 -13.70 10.33
C ARG A 102 4.46 -13.29 9.69
N GLY A 103 5.17 -12.29 10.21
CA GLY A 103 6.49 -11.85 9.74
C GLY A 103 6.48 -10.60 8.86
N ALA A 104 5.38 -9.84 8.80
CA ALA A 104 5.37 -8.53 8.18
C ALA A 104 6.10 -7.51 9.04
N VAL A 105 6.87 -6.62 8.41
CA VAL A 105 7.54 -5.49 9.09
C VAL A 105 6.70 -4.22 9.13
N GLY A 106 5.57 -4.21 8.44
CA GLY A 106 4.62 -3.11 8.35
C GLY A 106 3.35 -3.55 7.64
N VAL A 107 2.41 -2.63 7.51
CA VAL A 107 1.11 -2.91 6.91
C VAL A 107 0.75 -1.89 5.84
N SER A 108 -0.22 -2.23 5.00
CA SER A 108 -0.81 -1.30 4.04
C SER A 108 -2.32 -1.46 3.97
N CYS A 109 -2.99 -0.36 3.61
CA CYS A 109 -4.42 -0.38 3.33
C CYS A 109 -4.75 0.56 2.18
N GLN A 110 -5.89 0.30 1.53
CA GLN A 110 -6.34 1.07 0.38
C GLN A 110 -7.63 1.83 0.68
N VAL A 111 -7.67 3.09 0.25
CA VAL A 111 -8.87 3.91 0.20
C VAL A 111 -9.09 4.40 -1.23
N ASN A 112 -10.31 4.27 -1.72
CA ASN A 112 -10.74 4.84 -3.00
C ASN A 112 -11.60 6.08 -2.71
N ILE A 113 -11.01 7.26 -2.94
CA ILE A 113 -11.67 8.55 -2.76
C ILE A 113 -12.65 8.78 -3.91
N GLY A 114 -13.84 9.27 -3.58
CA GLY A 114 -14.92 9.51 -4.54
C GLY A 114 -15.83 8.30 -4.78
N CYS A 115 -15.67 7.21 -4.04
CA CYS A 115 -16.60 6.09 -4.10
C CYS A 115 -17.67 6.20 -3.00
N LYS A 116 -18.84 5.57 -3.22
CA LYS A 116 -19.97 5.57 -2.25
C LYS A 116 -19.60 5.02 -0.86
N LYS A 117 -18.55 4.23 -0.77
CA LYS A 117 -18.08 3.59 0.48
C LYS A 117 -16.80 4.22 1.04
N GLU A 118 -16.47 5.44 0.59
CA GLU A 118 -15.28 6.17 1.03
C GLU A 118 -15.19 6.30 2.55
N SER A 119 -16.26 6.74 3.20
CA SER A 119 -16.30 6.93 4.66
C SER A 119 -15.92 5.66 5.45
N ALA A 120 -16.44 4.51 5.01
CA ALA A 120 -16.10 3.23 5.64
C ALA A 120 -14.64 2.80 5.40
N MET A 121 -14.04 3.20 4.28
CA MET A 121 -12.62 2.94 4.01
C MET A 121 -11.71 3.89 4.79
N LEU A 122 -12.10 5.15 4.97
CA LEU A 122 -11.39 6.11 5.83
C LEU A 122 -11.41 5.66 7.29
N GLU A 123 -12.56 5.19 7.79
CA GLU A 123 -12.68 4.62 9.14
C GLU A 123 -11.72 3.44 9.34
N ARG A 124 -11.67 2.50 8.38
CA ARG A 124 -10.75 1.35 8.41
C ARG A 124 -9.29 1.79 8.39
N MET A 125 -8.94 2.79 7.56
CA MET A 125 -7.58 3.34 7.54
C MET A 125 -7.21 3.94 8.90
N GLY A 126 -8.09 4.74 9.50
CA GLY A 126 -7.87 5.32 10.83
C GLY A 126 -7.68 4.25 11.91
N HIS A 127 -8.45 3.16 11.85
CA HIS A 127 -8.27 2.03 12.74
C HIS A 127 -6.91 1.34 12.57
N ILE A 128 -6.49 1.09 11.32
CA ILE A 128 -5.19 0.46 11.01
C ILE A 128 -4.05 1.36 11.47
N THR A 129 -4.08 2.65 11.17
CA THR A 129 -2.99 3.57 11.53
C THR A 129 -2.87 3.74 13.04
N THR A 130 -3.98 3.75 13.78
CA THR A 130 -3.99 3.74 15.24
C THR A 130 -3.33 2.49 15.80
N LYS A 131 -3.72 1.31 15.31
CA LYS A 131 -3.10 0.04 15.74
C LYS A 131 -1.62 -0.03 15.40
N ALA A 132 -1.26 0.33 14.18
CA ALA A 132 0.13 0.35 13.73
C ALA A 132 1.01 1.31 14.54
N TYR A 133 0.45 2.46 14.94
CA TYR A 133 1.14 3.39 15.85
C TYR A 133 1.42 2.74 17.20
N LEU A 134 0.44 2.05 17.79
CA LEU A 134 0.60 1.35 19.08
C LEU A 134 1.57 0.17 18.99
N SER A 135 1.69 -0.47 17.84
CA SER A 135 2.59 -1.61 17.59
C SER A 135 3.96 -1.17 17.03
N ASP A 136 4.20 0.13 16.90
CA ASP A 136 5.44 0.75 16.37
C ASP A 136 5.88 0.21 15.02
N VAL A 137 4.91 0.05 14.08
CA VAL A 137 5.16 -0.41 12.70
C VAL A 137 4.68 0.60 11.66
N PRO A 138 5.33 0.69 10.47
CA PRO A 138 4.94 1.62 9.43
C PRO A 138 3.68 1.20 8.68
N VAL A 139 2.97 2.22 8.18
CA VAL A 139 1.78 2.06 7.34
C VAL A 139 2.00 2.66 5.95
N LEU A 140 1.82 1.87 4.90
CA LEU A 140 1.69 2.34 3.53
C LEU A 140 0.22 2.62 3.22
N GLY A 141 -0.14 3.89 3.01
CA GLY A 141 -1.45 4.29 2.50
C GLY A 141 -1.51 4.18 0.97
N MET A 142 -2.42 3.37 0.44
CA MET A 142 -2.73 3.31 -0.99
C MET A 142 -4.01 4.11 -1.22
N VAL A 143 -3.89 5.39 -1.58
CA VAL A 143 -5.05 6.27 -1.72
C VAL A 143 -5.21 6.70 -3.16
N TYR A 144 -6.34 6.31 -3.76
CA TYR A 144 -6.63 6.55 -5.17
C TYR A 144 -7.92 7.34 -5.34
N VAL A 145 -7.94 8.21 -6.33
CA VAL A 145 -9.14 8.92 -6.77
C VAL A 145 -9.91 8.00 -7.73
N ARG A 146 -10.88 7.27 -7.19
CA ARG A 146 -11.66 6.27 -7.93
C ARG A 146 -13.08 6.18 -7.38
N GLY A 147 -14.07 6.17 -8.24
CA GLY A 147 -15.45 5.94 -7.83
C GLY A 147 -16.45 6.77 -8.60
N GLU A 148 -17.69 6.71 -8.17
CA GLU A 148 -18.84 7.31 -8.86
C GLU A 148 -18.81 8.84 -8.80
N ASN A 149 -18.19 9.42 -7.77
CA ASN A 149 -18.14 10.87 -7.52
C ASN A 149 -16.82 11.53 -8.01
N VAL A 150 -15.98 10.81 -8.73
CA VAL A 150 -14.72 11.34 -9.29
C VAL A 150 -14.96 12.53 -10.24
N ASN A 151 -16.18 12.66 -10.76
CA ASN A 151 -16.61 13.80 -11.59
C ASN A 151 -16.47 15.17 -10.91
N LEU A 152 -16.48 15.24 -9.58
CA LEU A 152 -16.23 16.48 -8.83
C LEU A 152 -14.81 17.01 -9.03
N MET A 153 -13.89 16.19 -9.53
CA MET A 153 -12.49 16.51 -9.76
C MET A 153 -12.08 16.48 -11.24
N LYS A 154 -13.06 16.49 -12.17
CA LYS A 154 -12.84 16.29 -13.62
C LYS A 154 -11.79 17.20 -14.26
N ASN A 155 -11.62 18.41 -13.74
CA ASN A 155 -10.71 19.41 -14.30
C ASN A 155 -9.42 19.55 -13.48
N ASP A 156 -9.20 18.72 -12.45
CA ASP A 156 -8.05 18.84 -11.56
C ASP A 156 -7.66 17.51 -10.92
N SER A 157 -7.25 16.56 -11.75
CA SER A 157 -6.77 15.26 -11.29
C SER A 157 -5.54 15.38 -10.39
N THR A 158 -4.68 16.38 -10.64
CA THR A 158 -3.50 16.64 -9.81
C THR A 158 -3.87 17.04 -8.39
N ASN A 159 -4.84 17.93 -8.21
CA ASN A 159 -5.32 18.31 -6.89
C ASN A 159 -6.04 17.13 -6.20
N GLY A 160 -6.76 16.32 -6.95
CA GLY A 160 -7.36 15.08 -6.43
C GLY A 160 -6.32 14.13 -5.84
N TYR A 161 -5.23 13.88 -6.55
CA TYR A 161 -4.13 13.03 -6.05
C TYR A 161 -3.33 13.69 -4.92
N ALA A 162 -3.13 15.01 -4.97
CA ALA A 162 -2.51 15.75 -3.87
C ALA A 162 -3.36 15.67 -2.59
N HIS A 163 -4.68 15.81 -2.72
CA HIS A 163 -5.62 15.63 -1.62
C HIS A 163 -5.59 14.19 -1.08
N ALA A 164 -5.60 13.19 -1.95
CA ALA A 164 -5.50 11.78 -1.56
C ALA A 164 -4.21 11.50 -0.75
N ALA A 165 -3.06 12.01 -1.22
CA ALA A 165 -1.80 11.90 -0.48
C ALA A 165 -1.83 12.61 0.88
N ARG A 166 -2.48 13.77 0.94
CA ARG A 166 -2.65 14.52 2.19
C ARG A 166 -3.54 13.79 3.18
N ILE A 167 -4.64 13.20 2.74
CA ILE A 167 -5.52 12.37 3.58
C ILE A 167 -4.73 11.22 4.21
N ALA A 168 -3.96 10.47 3.42
CA ALA A 168 -3.17 9.37 3.94
C ALA A 168 -2.20 9.84 5.03
N PHE A 169 -1.49 10.94 4.80
CA PHE A 169 -0.59 11.52 5.80
C PHE A 169 -1.32 11.95 7.07
N GLU A 170 -2.40 12.72 6.94
CA GLU A 170 -3.13 13.23 8.12
C GLU A 170 -3.83 12.12 8.92
N LEU A 171 -4.15 11.00 8.28
CA LEU A 171 -4.64 9.80 8.96
C LEU A 171 -3.54 8.90 9.50
N GLY A 172 -2.26 9.29 9.43
CA GLY A 172 -1.17 8.62 10.11
C GLY A 172 -0.41 7.59 9.27
N CYS A 173 -0.52 7.61 7.94
CA CYS A 173 0.33 6.77 7.09
C CYS A 173 1.77 7.32 7.03
N ASP A 174 2.75 6.43 7.04
CA ASP A 174 4.18 6.73 7.03
C ASP A 174 4.78 6.82 5.62
N ALA A 175 4.10 6.25 4.64
CA ALA A 175 4.37 6.38 3.21
C ALA A 175 3.06 6.33 2.42
N VAL A 176 3.04 6.91 1.21
CA VAL A 176 1.83 6.91 0.37
C VAL A 176 2.14 6.40 -1.02
N LYS A 177 1.36 5.43 -1.50
CA LYS A 177 1.38 5.01 -2.90
C LYS A 177 0.39 5.85 -3.69
N THR A 178 0.87 6.47 -4.77
CA THR A 178 0.07 7.29 -5.68
C THR A 178 0.43 6.97 -7.13
N VAL A 179 -0.22 7.63 -8.08
CA VAL A 179 0.03 7.45 -9.50
C VAL A 179 0.96 8.55 -10.04
N TRP A 180 1.66 8.24 -11.14
CA TRP A 180 2.36 9.26 -11.91
C TRP A 180 1.35 10.13 -12.68
N THR A 181 1.49 11.45 -12.60
CA THR A 181 0.56 12.41 -13.21
C THR A 181 0.91 12.82 -14.64
N GLY A 182 1.96 12.22 -15.21
CA GLY A 182 2.37 12.46 -16.60
C GLY A 182 3.53 13.43 -16.76
N ASP A 183 3.71 14.39 -15.86
CA ASP A 183 4.78 15.39 -15.92
C ASP A 183 5.33 15.74 -14.52
N LYS A 184 6.52 16.37 -14.51
CA LYS A 184 7.24 16.71 -13.27
C LYS A 184 6.54 17.82 -12.46
N ASP A 185 5.91 18.77 -13.11
CA ASP A 185 5.34 19.93 -12.43
C ASP A 185 4.07 19.55 -11.67
N SER A 186 3.19 18.78 -12.30
CA SER A 186 2.00 18.23 -11.64
C SER A 186 2.38 17.27 -10.52
N PHE A 187 3.35 16.38 -10.73
CA PHE A 187 3.80 15.46 -9.68
C PHE A 187 4.47 16.19 -8.51
N SER A 188 5.23 17.26 -8.79
CA SER A 188 5.83 18.12 -7.76
C SER A 188 4.78 18.75 -6.83
N LYS A 189 3.57 19.06 -7.33
CA LYS A 189 2.47 19.53 -6.49
C LYS A 189 2.02 18.46 -5.49
N ILE A 190 1.94 17.19 -5.93
CA ILE A 190 1.63 16.07 -5.04
C ILE A 190 2.71 15.91 -3.97
N CYS A 191 4.00 15.96 -4.36
CA CYS A 191 5.12 15.88 -3.42
C CYS A 191 5.07 16.98 -2.34
N ARG A 192 4.62 18.18 -2.70
CA ARG A 192 4.46 19.29 -1.74
C ARG A 192 3.24 19.16 -0.84
N SER A 193 2.29 18.29 -1.16
CA SER A 193 1.07 18.11 -0.37
C SER A 193 1.27 17.29 0.90
N THR A 194 2.37 16.54 1.00
CA THR A 194 2.63 15.65 2.13
C THR A 194 4.12 15.58 2.45
N PRO A 195 4.51 15.54 3.75
CA PRO A 195 5.90 15.41 4.18
C PRO A 195 6.39 13.95 4.25
N VAL A 196 5.55 12.96 3.93
CA VAL A 196 5.96 11.55 3.93
C VAL A 196 6.37 11.08 2.54
N PRO A 197 7.19 10.03 2.42
CA PRO A 197 7.62 9.47 1.15
C PRO A 197 6.45 9.08 0.25
N LEU A 198 6.58 9.40 -1.05
CA LEU A 198 5.65 8.98 -2.08
C LEU A 198 6.24 7.84 -2.91
N LEU A 199 5.48 6.77 -3.06
CA LEU A 199 5.78 5.65 -3.94
C LEU A 199 4.92 5.78 -5.22
N VAL A 200 5.57 5.81 -6.36
CA VAL A 200 4.90 5.95 -7.64
C VAL A 200 4.51 4.57 -8.15
N ALA A 201 3.20 4.36 -8.38
CA ALA A 201 2.72 3.16 -9.03
C ALA A 201 3.13 3.15 -10.51
N GLY A 202 3.76 2.07 -10.94
CA GLY A 202 4.08 1.76 -12.33
C GLY A 202 2.95 1.02 -13.02
#